data_606957106adb58887c485ff9832ccdda
#
_entry.id   606957106adb58887c485ff9832ccdda
#
_cell.length_a   1.000
_cell.length_b   1.000
_cell.length_c   1.000
_cell.angle_alpha   90.00
_cell.angle_beta   90.00
_cell.angle_gamma   90.00
#
_symmetry.space_group_name_H-M   'P 1'
#
loop_
_entity.id
_entity.type
_entity.pdbx_description
1 polymer ?
#
loop_
_entity_poly.entity_id
_entity_poly.type
_entity_poly.pdbx_seq_one_letter_code
_entity_poly.pdbx_strand_id
1 'polypeptide(L)'
;ATLASPLLLSGQERTAARAPRMSRVILARDPDVLDEAGQPRQDVVQKMLDDGITALTGRPDPQSAWKTIIRPDDVVGIKNNRWPYLRTTAQVETALKTRILEVGVKEEDISVDDLNVLKNPVFHRATALVNARPMRSHHWAGVGSLIKNYIMFLPEPISIHPDSCADLASVWDLPVVKGKTRLNVLVMFTPQFHSFGPHGFNPKYVWKYHGVLMGFDPVAVDATGLRIIEAIRREYFGEDRPLSPPAKHIAIADTKYHLGTADPAKIELIKLGFDEGSFV
;
A
#
# COMPACT_ATOMS: atom_id res chain seq x y z
N ALA A 1 -69.29 -0.23 -33.45
CA ALA A 1 -68.26 -1.07 -32.83
C ALA A 1 -66.95 -0.29 -32.80
N THR A 2 -66.60 0.26 -31.63
CA THR A 2 -65.38 1.05 -31.41
C THR A 2 -64.39 0.17 -30.66
N LEU A 3 -63.27 -0.16 -31.30
CA LEU A 3 -62.19 -0.91 -30.70
C LEU A 3 -61.27 0.06 -29.95
N ALA A 4 -61.15 -0.11 -28.65
CA ALA A 4 -60.16 0.58 -27.80
C ALA A 4 -58.85 -0.20 -27.78
N SER A 5 -57.75 0.45 -28.17
CA SER A 5 -56.39 -0.07 -28.04
C SER A 5 -55.88 0.13 -26.62
N PRO A 6 -55.19 -0.85 -26.04
CA PRO A 6 -54.53 -0.63 -24.72
C PRO A 6 -53.22 0.13 -24.89
N LEU A 7 -53.05 1.19 -24.10
CA LEU A 7 -51.80 1.90 -23.87
C LEU A 7 -50.81 1.00 -23.12
N LEU A 8 -49.72 0.62 -23.76
CA LEU A 8 -48.57 0.01 -23.14
C LEU A 8 -47.77 1.09 -22.37
N LEU A 9 -47.87 1.08 -21.05
CA LEU A 9 -46.98 1.83 -20.18
C LEU A 9 -45.60 1.13 -20.18
N SER A 10 -44.64 1.71 -20.87
CA SER A 10 -43.24 1.31 -20.78
C SER A 10 -42.69 1.76 -19.42
N GLY A 11 -42.59 0.82 -18.48
CA GLY A 11 -41.86 1.02 -17.25
C GLY A 11 -40.34 1.14 -17.54
N GLN A 12 -39.82 2.37 -17.53
CA GLN A 12 -38.38 2.57 -17.44
C GLN A 12 -37.93 2.14 -16.04
N GLU A 13 -37.36 0.96 -15.95
CA GLU A 13 -36.56 0.58 -14.77
C GLU A 13 -35.38 1.57 -14.67
N ARG A 14 -35.48 2.48 -13.70
CA ARG A 14 -34.36 3.32 -13.28
C ARG A 14 -33.36 2.37 -12.62
N THR A 15 -32.36 1.94 -13.39
CA THR A 15 -31.14 1.32 -12.80
C THR A 15 -30.60 2.30 -11.79
N ALA A 16 -30.75 1.99 -10.50
CA ALA A 16 -30.14 2.74 -9.42
C ALA A 16 -28.63 2.72 -9.68
N ALA A 17 -28.05 3.90 -9.90
CA ALA A 17 -26.61 4.05 -10.08
C ALA A 17 -25.95 3.47 -8.82
N ARG A 18 -25.18 2.39 -8.99
CA ARG A 18 -24.43 1.77 -7.91
C ARG A 18 -23.51 2.84 -7.32
N ALA A 19 -23.65 3.13 -6.03
CA ALA A 19 -22.80 4.09 -5.36
C ALA A 19 -21.31 3.79 -5.70
N PRO A 20 -20.49 4.81 -5.97
CA PRO A 20 -19.10 4.59 -6.30
C PRO A 20 -18.44 3.79 -5.17
N ARG A 21 -17.79 2.69 -5.54
CA ARG A 21 -17.16 1.80 -4.58
C ARG A 21 -15.98 2.53 -3.93
N MET A 22 -16.06 2.80 -2.62
CA MET A 22 -14.99 3.41 -1.85
C MET A 22 -13.77 2.50 -1.83
N SER A 23 -12.57 3.09 -1.95
CA SER A 23 -11.30 2.39 -1.72
C SER A 23 -11.08 2.28 -0.22
N ARG A 24 -11.11 1.07 0.32
CA ARG A 24 -10.89 0.84 1.75
C ARG A 24 -9.41 0.83 2.09
N VAL A 25 -9.04 1.60 3.11
CA VAL A 25 -7.71 1.66 3.70
C VAL A 25 -7.83 1.37 5.19
N ILE A 26 -7.02 0.46 5.70
CA ILE A 26 -6.92 0.16 7.12
C ILE A 26 -5.67 0.83 7.69
N LEU A 27 -5.82 1.59 8.74
CA LEU A 27 -4.73 2.06 9.60
C LEU A 27 -4.78 1.26 10.89
N ALA A 28 -3.84 0.33 11.07
CA ALA A 28 -3.66 -0.38 12.33
C ALA A 28 -2.47 0.21 13.10
N ARG A 29 -2.68 0.56 14.37
CA ARG A 29 -1.65 1.13 15.24
C ARG A 29 -1.62 0.43 16.59
N ASP A 30 -0.40 0.09 17.05
CA ASP A 30 -0.19 -0.56 18.34
C ASP A 30 1.06 0.05 19.01
N PRO A 31 0.95 0.63 20.23
CA PRO A 31 2.07 1.27 20.90
C PRO A 31 3.20 0.27 21.23
N ASP A 32 2.86 -1.01 21.35
CA ASP A 32 3.78 -2.09 21.70
C ASP A 32 4.47 -2.73 20.48
N VAL A 33 4.23 -2.21 19.25
CA VAL A 33 4.83 -2.77 18.03
C VAL A 33 6.35 -2.68 18.00
N LEU A 34 6.94 -1.74 18.77
CA LEU A 34 8.37 -1.59 18.95
C LEU A 34 8.74 -1.91 20.39
N ASP A 35 9.81 -2.69 20.56
CA ASP A 35 10.43 -2.91 21.86
C ASP A 35 11.22 -1.69 22.36
N GLU A 36 11.85 -1.79 23.52
CA GLU A 36 12.67 -0.72 24.12
C GLU A 36 13.86 -0.34 23.23
N ALA A 37 14.41 -1.29 22.47
CA ALA A 37 15.49 -1.07 21.49
C ALA A 37 14.99 -0.51 20.14
N GLY A 38 13.68 -0.30 20.00
CA GLY A 38 13.05 0.20 18.78
C GLY A 38 12.94 -0.86 17.68
N GLN A 39 13.06 -2.16 18.02
CA GLN A 39 12.88 -3.25 17.08
C GLN A 39 11.42 -3.73 17.07
N PRO A 40 10.86 -4.04 15.88
CA PRO A 40 9.50 -4.55 15.81
C PRO A 40 9.34 -5.90 16.52
N ARG A 41 8.27 -6.04 17.30
CA ARG A 41 7.90 -7.28 17.97
C ARG A 41 7.08 -8.16 17.04
N GLN A 42 7.54 -9.40 16.82
CA GLN A 42 6.93 -10.32 15.85
C GLN A 42 5.46 -10.61 16.13
N ASP A 43 5.09 -10.85 17.38
CA ASP A 43 3.74 -11.14 17.83
C ASP A 43 2.77 -9.97 17.56
N VAL A 44 3.22 -8.74 17.87
CA VAL A 44 2.43 -7.53 17.66
C VAL A 44 2.29 -7.21 16.16
N VAL A 45 3.38 -7.34 15.39
CA VAL A 45 3.35 -7.15 13.93
C VAL A 45 2.38 -8.15 13.28
N GLN A 46 2.44 -9.44 13.68
CA GLN A 46 1.51 -10.45 13.17
C GLN A 46 0.07 -10.06 13.47
N LYS A 47 -0.22 -9.68 14.73
CA LYS A 47 -1.56 -9.27 15.14
C LYS A 47 -2.07 -8.07 14.35
N MET A 48 -1.25 -7.02 14.17
CA MET A 48 -1.64 -5.82 13.40
C MET A 48 -1.99 -6.16 11.94
N LEU A 49 -1.21 -7.03 11.30
CA LEU A 49 -1.48 -7.46 9.92
C LEU A 49 -2.73 -8.35 9.84
N ASP A 50 -2.97 -9.19 10.83
CA ASP A 50 -4.12 -10.07 10.92
C ASP A 50 -5.43 -9.28 11.16
N ASP A 51 -5.41 -8.36 12.10
CA ASP A 51 -6.55 -7.46 12.35
C ASP A 51 -6.83 -6.60 11.10
N GLY A 52 -5.76 -6.12 10.46
CA GLY A 52 -5.85 -5.31 9.25
C GLY A 52 -6.48 -6.05 8.08
N ILE A 53 -6.05 -7.29 7.79
CA ILE A 53 -6.60 -8.05 6.65
C ILE A 53 -8.05 -8.51 6.93
N THR A 54 -8.39 -8.85 8.17
CA THR A 54 -9.77 -9.15 8.58
C THR A 54 -10.69 -7.96 8.37
N ALA A 55 -10.29 -6.78 8.82
CA ALA A 55 -11.06 -5.55 8.62
C ALA A 55 -11.17 -5.18 7.13
N LEU A 56 -10.07 -5.34 6.36
CA LEU A 56 -10.03 -5.03 4.94
C LEU A 56 -10.98 -5.91 4.12
N THR A 57 -11.04 -7.20 4.45
CA THR A 57 -11.85 -8.19 3.72
C THR A 57 -13.24 -8.39 4.30
N GLY A 58 -13.47 -7.97 5.54
CA GLY A 58 -14.72 -8.24 6.28
C GLY A 58 -14.87 -9.72 6.66
N ARG A 59 -13.78 -10.49 6.73
CA ARG A 59 -13.80 -11.89 7.12
C ARG A 59 -13.64 -12.02 8.64
N PRO A 60 -14.15 -13.11 9.25
CA PRO A 60 -14.17 -13.25 10.71
C PRO A 60 -12.80 -13.56 11.32
N ASP A 61 -11.87 -14.08 10.53
CA ASP A 61 -10.55 -14.50 10.98
C ASP A 61 -9.48 -14.31 9.90
N PRO A 62 -8.19 -14.24 10.27
CA PRO A 62 -7.09 -14.00 9.33
C PRO A 62 -6.97 -15.07 8.25
N GLN A 63 -7.17 -16.35 8.59
CA GLN A 63 -7.03 -17.45 7.63
C GLN A 63 -8.07 -17.35 6.52
N SER A 64 -9.33 -17.11 6.87
CA SER A 64 -10.41 -16.91 5.89
C SER A 64 -10.18 -15.63 5.06
N ALA A 65 -9.63 -14.57 5.67
CA ALA A 65 -9.29 -13.34 4.99
C ALA A 65 -8.20 -13.57 3.92
N TRP A 66 -7.10 -14.20 4.28
CA TRP A 66 -6.00 -14.48 3.35
C TRP A 66 -6.43 -15.38 2.18
N LYS A 67 -7.30 -16.39 2.40
CA LYS A 67 -7.87 -17.25 1.35
C LYS A 67 -8.72 -16.50 0.33
N THR A 68 -9.14 -15.26 0.61
CA THR A 68 -9.86 -14.44 -0.38
C THR A 68 -8.93 -13.76 -1.39
N ILE A 69 -7.65 -13.63 -1.06
CA ILE A 69 -6.67 -12.87 -1.88
C ILE A 69 -5.53 -13.75 -2.42
N ILE A 70 -5.21 -14.85 -1.75
CA ILE A 70 -4.18 -15.82 -2.15
C ILE A 70 -4.81 -17.20 -2.26
N ARG A 71 -4.38 -17.98 -3.25
CA ARG A 71 -4.81 -19.37 -3.49
C ARG A 71 -3.64 -20.33 -3.24
N PRO A 72 -3.91 -21.62 -2.90
CA PRO A 72 -2.86 -22.60 -2.67
C PRO A 72 -1.96 -22.86 -3.90
N ASP A 73 -2.47 -22.63 -5.11
CA ASP A 73 -1.77 -22.78 -6.38
C ASP A 73 -1.10 -21.50 -6.91
N ASP A 74 -1.15 -20.42 -6.15
CA ASP A 74 -0.46 -19.18 -6.50
C ASP A 74 1.08 -19.33 -6.38
N VAL A 75 1.78 -18.60 -7.23
CA VAL A 75 3.20 -18.30 -7.09
C VAL A 75 3.30 -16.87 -6.57
N VAL A 76 3.82 -16.68 -5.36
CA VAL A 76 3.71 -15.43 -4.61
C VAL A 76 5.04 -14.72 -4.50
N GLY A 77 5.12 -13.51 -5.07
CA GLY A 77 6.23 -12.59 -4.86
C GLY A 77 5.88 -11.55 -3.78
N ILE A 78 6.63 -11.54 -2.68
CA ILE A 78 6.56 -10.46 -1.67
C ILE A 78 7.62 -9.42 -2.04
N LYS A 79 7.18 -8.31 -2.63
CA LYS A 79 8.06 -7.20 -3.00
C LYS A 79 8.29 -6.32 -1.78
N ASN A 80 9.46 -6.51 -1.13
CA ASN A 80 9.90 -5.73 0.01
C ASN A 80 10.71 -4.48 -0.43
N ASN A 81 11.33 -3.79 0.52
CA ASN A 81 12.29 -2.71 0.29
C ASN A 81 13.53 -2.92 1.16
N ARG A 82 14.72 -2.95 0.55
CA ARG A 82 16.00 -3.21 1.22
C ARG A 82 16.89 -1.97 1.36
N TRP A 83 16.32 -0.77 1.26
CA TRP A 83 17.11 0.42 1.53
C TRP A 83 17.67 0.37 2.98
N PRO A 84 19.02 0.44 3.15
CA PRO A 84 19.64 0.00 4.40
C PRO A 84 19.21 0.78 5.65
N TYR A 85 18.80 2.03 5.48
CA TYR A 85 18.44 2.89 6.61
C TYR A 85 17.00 2.71 7.10
N LEU A 86 16.09 2.31 6.19
CA LEU A 86 14.68 2.09 6.53
C LEU A 86 14.11 1.02 5.59
N ARG A 87 14.36 -0.24 5.95
CA ARG A 87 13.95 -1.42 5.17
C ARG A 87 12.60 -1.96 5.65
N THR A 88 11.94 -2.75 4.81
CA THR A 88 10.90 -3.66 5.29
C THR A 88 11.53 -4.58 6.32
N THR A 89 10.93 -4.67 7.50
CA THR A 89 11.52 -5.43 8.61
C THR A 89 11.28 -6.93 8.44
N ALA A 90 12.19 -7.75 8.98
CA ALA A 90 12.05 -9.20 8.94
C ALA A 90 10.74 -9.68 9.56
N GLN A 91 10.23 -8.97 10.56
CA GLN A 91 8.97 -9.29 11.22
C GLN A 91 7.76 -9.15 10.29
N VAL A 92 7.74 -8.10 9.45
CA VAL A 92 6.70 -7.93 8.43
C VAL A 92 6.81 -9.02 7.36
N GLU A 93 8.03 -9.29 6.87
CA GLU A 93 8.28 -10.34 5.87
C GLU A 93 7.85 -11.73 6.39
N THR A 94 8.21 -12.04 7.63
CA THR A 94 7.83 -13.30 8.31
C THR A 94 6.31 -13.39 8.47
N ALA A 95 5.66 -12.34 8.95
CA ALA A 95 4.22 -12.34 9.17
C ALA A 95 3.44 -12.57 7.87
N LEU A 96 3.84 -11.92 6.78
CA LEU A 96 3.24 -12.12 5.46
C LEU A 96 3.49 -13.54 4.94
N LYS A 97 4.74 -14.03 5.00
CA LYS A 97 5.10 -15.38 4.53
C LYS A 97 4.36 -16.45 5.32
N THR A 98 4.24 -16.32 6.65
CA THR A 98 3.51 -17.26 7.50
C THR A 98 2.06 -17.45 7.02
N ARG A 99 1.34 -16.36 6.80
CA ARG A 99 -0.06 -16.44 6.37
C ARG A 99 -0.22 -17.01 4.96
N ILE A 100 0.72 -16.72 4.04
CA ILE A 100 0.73 -17.28 2.68
C ILE A 100 0.96 -18.79 2.73
N LEU A 101 1.89 -19.26 3.57
CA LEU A 101 2.13 -20.71 3.80
C LEU A 101 0.87 -21.40 4.40
N GLU A 102 0.20 -20.77 5.35
CA GLU A 102 -1.03 -21.29 5.97
C GLU A 102 -2.23 -21.35 5.01
N VAL A 103 -2.23 -20.55 3.96
CA VAL A 103 -3.21 -20.71 2.84
C VAL A 103 -2.97 -22.01 2.09
N GLY A 104 -1.75 -22.54 2.10
CA GLY A 104 -1.36 -23.78 1.42
C GLY A 104 -0.43 -23.55 0.22
N VAL A 105 0.08 -22.33 0.02
CA VAL A 105 1.11 -22.07 -1.00
C VAL A 105 2.40 -22.79 -0.61
N LYS A 106 3.04 -23.48 -1.56
CA LYS A 106 4.29 -24.19 -1.30
C LYS A 106 5.43 -23.19 -1.05
N GLU A 107 6.37 -23.58 -0.19
CA GLU A 107 7.49 -22.69 0.18
C GLU A 107 8.36 -22.31 -1.02
N GLU A 108 8.60 -23.26 -1.96
CA GLU A 108 9.34 -23.01 -3.20
C GLU A 108 8.65 -22.05 -4.18
N ASP A 109 7.36 -21.78 -3.98
CA ASP A 109 6.56 -20.84 -4.76
C ASP A 109 6.42 -19.48 -4.10
N ILE A 110 7.13 -19.23 -2.97
CA ILE A 110 7.14 -17.96 -2.27
C ILE A 110 8.55 -17.38 -2.31
N SER A 111 8.66 -16.10 -2.68
CA SER A 111 9.92 -15.36 -2.58
C SER A 111 9.72 -13.95 -2.06
N VAL A 112 10.68 -13.50 -1.24
CA VAL A 112 10.78 -12.11 -0.73
C VAL A 112 12.00 -11.46 -1.35
N ASP A 113 11.81 -10.44 -2.19
CA ASP A 113 12.94 -9.78 -2.87
C ASP A 113 12.65 -8.30 -3.15
N ASP A 114 13.73 -7.52 -3.32
CA ASP A 114 13.71 -6.12 -3.75
C ASP A 114 14.55 -5.92 -5.02
N LEU A 115 15.85 -6.11 -4.89
CA LEU A 115 16.83 -5.69 -5.90
C LEU A 115 16.98 -6.68 -7.05
N ASN A 116 16.59 -7.94 -6.84
CA ASN A 116 16.80 -9.01 -7.81
C ASN A 116 15.51 -9.51 -8.47
N VAL A 117 14.40 -8.77 -8.35
CA VAL A 117 13.08 -9.21 -8.88
C VAL A 117 13.12 -9.58 -10.37
N LEU A 118 13.98 -8.92 -11.17
CA LEU A 118 14.17 -9.21 -12.58
C LEU A 118 14.96 -10.50 -12.85
N LYS A 119 15.64 -11.06 -11.86
CA LYS A 119 16.42 -12.31 -11.97
C LYS A 119 15.80 -13.44 -11.15
N ASN A 120 14.84 -13.12 -10.30
CA ASN A 120 14.22 -14.05 -9.38
C ASN A 120 13.17 -14.92 -10.11
N PRO A 121 13.36 -16.25 -10.19
CA PRO A 121 12.47 -17.12 -10.96
C PRO A 121 11.04 -17.17 -10.41
N VAL A 122 10.84 -16.93 -9.11
CA VAL A 122 9.50 -16.86 -8.50
C VAL A 122 8.77 -15.60 -9.00
N PHE A 123 9.43 -14.44 -9.03
CA PHE A 123 8.82 -13.21 -9.52
C PHE A 123 8.48 -13.27 -11.02
N HIS A 124 9.31 -13.98 -11.84
CA HIS A 124 9.02 -14.15 -13.27
C HIS A 124 7.72 -14.92 -13.53
N ARG A 125 7.41 -15.92 -12.72
CA ARG A 125 6.20 -16.74 -12.83
C ARG A 125 5.11 -16.38 -11.82
N ALA A 126 5.28 -15.28 -11.08
CA ALA A 126 4.33 -14.86 -10.06
C ALA A 126 2.92 -14.65 -10.63
N THR A 127 1.94 -15.24 -9.94
CA THR A 127 0.50 -15.06 -10.19
C THR A 127 -0.11 -14.11 -9.18
N ALA A 128 0.55 -13.92 -8.03
CA ALA A 128 0.16 -13.00 -6.98
C ALA A 128 1.38 -12.21 -6.46
N LEU A 129 1.19 -10.93 -6.18
CA LEU A 129 2.17 -10.06 -5.58
C LEU A 129 1.63 -9.45 -4.29
N VAL A 130 2.47 -9.40 -3.26
CA VAL A 130 2.26 -8.60 -2.04
C VAL A 130 3.31 -7.50 -2.02
N ASN A 131 2.87 -6.26 -1.91
CA ASN A 131 3.73 -5.09 -1.94
C ASN A 131 3.91 -4.55 -0.52
N ALA A 132 5.10 -4.63 0.05
CA ALA A 132 5.38 -4.23 1.43
C ALA A 132 6.59 -3.30 1.50
N ARG A 133 6.38 -2.07 2.00
CA ARG A 133 7.42 -1.06 2.03
C ARG A 133 7.24 -0.08 3.19
N PRO A 134 8.34 0.42 3.81
CA PRO A 134 8.30 1.56 4.72
C PRO A 134 8.02 2.88 4.01
N MET A 135 7.25 3.75 4.67
CA MET A 135 7.00 5.13 4.22
C MET A 135 8.17 6.04 4.61
N ARG A 136 8.61 6.87 3.68
CA ARG A 136 9.62 7.90 3.95
C ARG A 136 9.58 9.05 2.96
N SER A 137 10.07 10.22 3.35
CA SER A 137 10.42 11.28 2.41
C SER A 137 11.48 10.80 1.41
N HIS A 138 11.46 11.34 0.18
CA HIS A 138 12.33 10.90 -0.90
C HIS A 138 12.75 12.07 -1.79
N HIS A 139 14.05 12.22 -2.02
CA HIS A 139 14.66 13.36 -2.72
C HIS A 139 14.29 13.51 -4.21
N TRP A 140 13.77 12.46 -4.85
CA TRP A 140 13.31 12.53 -6.25
C TRP A 140 11.80 12.47 -6.40
N ALA A 141 11.10 11.84 -5.48
CA ALA A 141 9.69 11.54 -5.62
C ALA A 141 8.80 12.18 -4.54
N GLY A 142 9.38 13.05 -3.70
CA GLY A 142 8.69 13.58 -2.51
C GLY A 142 8.58 12.54 -1.41
N VAL A 143 7.94 11.40 -1.71
CA VAL A 143 7.89 10.23 -0.83
C VAL A 143 8.32 8.95 -1.54
N GLY A 144 8.89 8.04 -0.77
CA GLY A 144 9.08 6.65 -1.14
C GLY A 144 8.01 5.80 -0.49
N SER A 145 7.09 5.29 -1.30
CA SER A 145 5.88 4.59 -0.90
C SER A 145 5.58 3.40 -1.82
N LEU A 146 4.39 2.82 -1.75
CA LEU A 146 4.04 1.58 -2.45
C LEU A 146 4.10 1.68 -3.97
N ILE A 147 3.60 2.80 -4.56
CA ILE A 147 3.64 2.99 -6.01
C ILE A 147 5.10 2.94 -6.49
N LYS A 148 6.00 3.61 -5.76
CA LYS A 148 7.43 3.64 -6.09
C LYS A 148 8.14 2.31 -5.86
N ASN A 149 7.61 1.41 -5.01
CA ASN A 149 8.30 0.17 -4.68
C ASN A 149 8.53 -0.73 -5.90
N TYR A 150 7.67 -0.66 -6.90
CA TYR A 150 7.74 -1.49 -8.10
C TYR A 150 8.71 -0.98 -9.18
N ILE A 151 9.39 0.16 -8.95
CA ILE A 151 10.41 0.67 -9.86
C ILE A 151 11.49 -0.38 -10.20
N MET A 152 11.75 -1.33 -9.29
CA MET A 152 12.73 -2.40 -9.48
C MET A 152 12.30 -3.47 -10.50
N PHE A 153 11.07 -3.43 -11.01
CA PHE A 153 10.64 -4.22 -12.16
C PHE A 153 11.05 -3.61 -13.52
N LEU A 154 11.70 -2.43 -13.50
CA LEU A 154 12.30 -1.84 -14.70
C LEU A 154 13.76 -2.28 -14.82
N PRO A 155 14.23 -2.62 -16.03
CA PRO A 155 15.66 -2.87 -16.27
C PRO A 155 16.54 -1.66 -15.92
N GLU A 156 16.03 -0.46 -16.15
CA GLU A 156 16.68 0.82 -15.87
C GLU A 156 15.81 1.68 -14.95
N PRO A 157 15.84 1.46 -13.63
CA PRO A 157 14.97 2.21 -12.68
C PRO A 157 15.19 3.73 -12.72
N ILE A 158 16.38 4.19 -13.16
CA ILE A 158 16.68 5.63 -13.24
C ILE A 158 15.83 6.33 -14.32
N SER A 159 15.41 5.63 -15.35
CA SER A 159 14.67 6.19 -16.49
C SER A 159 13.32 6.82 -16.12
N ILE A 160 12.74 6.44 -14.98
CA ILE A 160 11.42 6.92 -14.53
C ILE A 160 11.52 8.00 -13.44
N HIS A 161 12.71 8.57 -13.21
CA HIS A 161 12.90 9.64 -12.21
C HIS A 161 12.59 11.06 -12.69
N PRO A 162 12.58 11.40 -14.01
CA PRO A 162 12.22 12.74 -14.46
C PRO A 162 10.88 13.23 -13.91
N ASP A 163 10.71 14.55 -13.84
CA ASP A 163 9.51 15.24 -13.34
C ASP A 163 9.02 14.73 -11.96
N SER A 164 9.94 14.60 -11.02
CA SER A 164 9.64 14.10 -9.67
C SER A 164 9.00 12.70 -9.67
N CYS A 165 9.43 11.85 -10.57
CA CYS A 165 8.91 10.49 -10.74
C CYS A 165 7.40 10.46 -11.07
N ALA A 166 6.90 11.43 -11.82
CA ALA A 166 5.48 11.58 -12.12
C ALA A 166 4.84 10.30 -12.68
N ASP A 167 5.54 9.61 -13.57
CA ASP A 167 5.01 8.46 -14.32
C ASP A 167 5.26 7.09 -13.67
N LEU A 168 5.54 7.03 -12.35
CA LEU A 168 5.78 5.77 -11.62
C LEU A 168 4.67 4.73 -11.78
N ALA A 169 3.43 5.16 -11.92
CA ALA A 169 2.29 4.26 -12.10
C ALA A 169 2.34 3.45 -13.42
N SER A 170 3.10 3.89 -14.43
CA SER A 170 3.30 3.13 -15.67
C SER A 170 3.94 1.75 -15.43
N VAL A 171 4.71 1.60 -14.35
CA VAL A 171 5.33 0.31 -13.96
C VAL A 171 4.28 -0.73 -13.60
N TRP A 172 3.11 -0.29 -13.13
CA TRP A 172 2.01 -1.19 -12.76
C TRP A 172 1.31 -1.83 -13.96
N ASP A 173 1.55 -1.31 -15.18
CA ASP A 173 1.08 -1.90 -16.43
C ASP A 173 1.99 -2.98 -17.00
N LEU A 174 3.18 -3.19 -16.43
CA LEU A 174 4.10 -4.26 -16.86
C LEU A 174 3.45 -5.64 -16.69
N PRO A 175 3.59 -6.57 -17.63
CA PRO A 175 2.98 -7.90 -17.56
C PRO A 175 3.33 -8.71 -16.29
N VAL A 176 4.50 -8.42 -15.70
CA VAL A 176 4.94 -9.04 -14.45
C VAL A 176 4.18 -8.50 -13.22
N VAL A 177 3.55 -7.34 -13.32
CA VAL A 177 2.84 -6.65 -12.23
C VAL A 177 1.33 -6.59 -12.45
N LYS A 178 0.91 -6.27 -13.68
CA LYS A 178 -0.48 -5.93 -14.02
C LYS A 178 -1.48 -6.98 -13.53
N GLY A 179 -2.41 -6.53 -12.68
CA GLY A 179 -3.48 -7.37 -12.14
C GLY A 179 -3.05 -8.43 -11.13
N LYS A 180 -1.77 -8.45 -10.70
CA LYS A 180 -1.23 -9.47 -9.79
C LYS A 180 -1.08 -9.01 -8.35
N THR A 181 -1.05 -7.70 -8.07
CA THR A 181 -0.96 -7.20 -6.70
C THR A 181 -2.24 -7.50 -5.93
N ARG A 182 -2.10 -8.28 -4.85
CA ARG A 182 -3.20 -8.73 -4.01
C ARG A 182 -3.34 -7.92 -2.72
N LEU A 183 -2.23 -7.36 -2.23
CA LEU A 183 -2.21 -6.58 -1.00
C LEU A 183 -1.09 -5.55 -1.06
N ASN A 184 -1.37 -4.37 -0.55
CA ASN A 184 -0.41 -3.30 -0.33
C ASN A 184 -0.29 -3.04 1.17
N VAL A 185 0.94 -3.05 1.68
CA VAL A 185 1.29 -2.87 3.11
C VAL A 185 2.31 -1.75 3.22
N LEU A 186 1.88 -0.57 3.61
CA LEU A 186 2.76 0.57 3.87
C LEU A 186 3.14 0.59 5.34
N VAL A 187 4.38 0.21 5.63
CA VAL A 187 4.90 0.10 6.99
C VAL A 187 5.24 1.50 7.50
N MET A 188 4.63 1.87 8.61
CA MET A 188 4.77 3.16 9.27
C MET A 188 5.13 3.01 10.75
N PHE A 189 5.92 1.99 11.12
CA PHE A 189 6.38 1.87 12.51
C PHE A 189 7.25 3.05 12.91
N THR A 190 8.22 3.38 12.03
CA THR A 190 9.18 4.47 12.21
C THR A 190 9.42 5.21 10.89
N PRO A 191 8.40 5.87 10.30
CA PRO A 191 8.59 6.57 9.04
C PRO A 191 9.50 7.78 9.19
N GLN A 192 10.17 8.17 8.08
CA GLN A 192 10.94 9.40 8.00
C GLN A 192 10.13 10.49 7.29
N PHE A 193 9.87 11.61 7.95
CA PHE A 193 9.04 12.69 7.42
C PHE A 193 9.82 13.81 6.73
N HIS A 194 11.16 13.88 6.88
CA HIS A 194 12.01 14.86 6.24
C HIS A 194 13.40 14.29 5.94
N SER A 195 14.01 14.75 4.85
CA SER A 195 15.39 14.40 4.46
C SER A 195 16.00 15.49 3.60
N PHE A 196 17.34 15.54 3.57
CA PHE A 196 18.11 16.43 2.72
C PHE A 196 18.97 15.62 1.75
N GLY A 197 19.07 16.12 0.51
CA GLY A 197 19.97 15.61 -0.50
C GLY A 197 19.72 14.17 -0.95
N PRO A 198 20.56 13.69 -1.87
CA PRO A 198 20.47 12.34 -2.37
C PRO A 198 20.73 11.32 -1.26
N HIS A 199 19.84 10.35 -1.08
CA HIS A 199 19.94 9.30 -0.07
C HIS A 199 19.96 9.80 1.39
N GLY A 200 19.45 11.03 1.66
CA GLY A 200 19.47 11.64 2.97
C GLY A 200 18.66 10.85 3.98
N PHE A 201 19.33 10.00 4.78
CA PHE A 201 18.77 9.49 6.02
C PHE A 201 19.24 10.38 7.16
N ASN A 202 18.28 10.81 7.98
CA ASN A 202 18.57 11.52 9.21
C ASN A 202 17.65 11.03 10.31
N PRO A 203 18.21 10.37 11.36
CA PRO A 203 17.42 9.82 12.46
C PRO A 203 16.61 10.87 13.22
N LYS A 204 17.01 12.14 13.17
CA LYS A 204 16.24 13.27 13.75
C LYS A 204 14.82 13.39 13.19
N TYR A 205 14.61 12.96 11.95
CA TYR A 205 13.33 13.07 11.25
C TYR A 205 12.59 11.73 11.12
N VAL A 206 13.03 10.74 11.86
CA VAL A 206 12.34 9.48 12.03
C VAL A 206 11.55 9.54 13.33
N TRP A 207 10.26 9.20 13.29
CA TRP A 207 9.46 9.19 14.52
C TRP A 207 8.70 7.88 14.70
N LYS A 208 8.40 7.54 15.94
CA LYS A 208 7.67 6.33 16.30
C LYS A 208 6.17 6.57 16.05
N TYR A 209 5.68 6.21 14.86
CA TYR A 209 4.26 6.31 14.52
C TYR A 209 3.49 5.05 14.92
N HIS A 210 4.17 3.91 15.04
CA HIS A 210 3.63 2.63 15.49
C HIS A 210 2.48 2.10 14.62
N GLY A 211 2.48 2.39 13.32
CA GLY A 211 1.37 2.09 12.43
C GLY A 211 1.73 1.27 11.20
N VAL A 212 0.70 0.70 10.59
CA VAL A 212 0.73 0.13 9.24
C VAL A 212 -0.53 0.51 8.51
N LEU A 213 -0.40 0.92 7.24
CA LEU A 213 -1.52 1.14 6.34
C LEU A 213 -1.64 -0.03 5.37
N MET A 214 -2.86 -0.52 5.16
CA MET A 214 -3.14 -1.65 4.28
C MET A 214 -4.32 -1.38 3.38
N GLY A 215 -4.27 -1.88 2.14
CA GLY A 215 -5.37 -1.76 1.19
C GLY A 215 -5.11 -2.51 -0.11
N PHE A 216 -6.16 -2.64 -0.93
CA PHE A 216 -6.05 -3.20 -2.26
C PHE A 216 -5.66 -2.14 -3.29
N ASP A 217 -6.03 -0.89 -3.05
CA ASP A 217 -5.73 0.27 -3.87
C ASP A 217 -4.41 0.93 -3.40
N PRO A 218 -3.30 0.81 -4.17
CA PRO A 218 -2.01 1.37 -3.77
C PRO A 218 -2.02 2.90 -3.72
N VAL A 219 -2.86 3.55 -4.55
CA VAL A 219 -2.96 5.01 -4.59
C VAL A 219 -3.65 5.54 -3.34
N ALA A 220 -4.75 4.89 -2.91
CA ALA A 220 -5.46 5.26 -1.69
C ALA A 220 -4.59 5.08 -0.43
N VAL A 221 -3.81 4.00 -0.37
CA VAL A 221 -2.86 3.77 0.74
C VAL A 221 -1.75 4.83 0.75
N ASP A 222 -1.13 5.10 -0.41
CA ASP A 222 -0.06 6.09 -0.53
C ASP A 222 -0.56 7.51 -0.26
N ALA A 223 -1.76 7.88 -0.74
CA ALA A 223 -2.39 9.17 -0.47
C ALA A 223 -2.68 9.36 1.03
N THR A 224 -3.13 8.29 1.72
CA THR A 224 -3.35 8.33 3.17
C THR A 224 -2.01 8.48 3.91
N GLY A 225 -0.98 7.72 3.53
CA GLY A 225 0.36 7.84 4.09
C GLY A 225 0.98 9.23 3.86
N LEU A 226 0.76 9.83 2.68
CA LEU A 226 1.23 11.17 2.36
C LEU A 226 0.60 12.22 3.30
N ARG A 227 -0.72 12.15 3.57
CA ARG A 227 -1.39 13.05 4.51
C ARG A 227 -0.80 12.99 5.91
N ILE A 228 -0.46 11.78 6.39
CA ILE A 228 0.21 11.58 7.67
C ILE A 228 1.60 12.23 7.67
N ILE A 229 2.39 12.04 6.61
CA ILE A 229 3.71 12.69 6.48
C ILE A 229 3.58 14.22 6.47
N GLU A 230 2.62 14.77 5.74
CA GLU A 230 2.40 16.21 5.68
C GLU A 230 1.91 16.78 7.01
N ALA A 231 1.08 16.05 7.75
CA ALA A 231 0.59 16.47 9.06
C ALA A 231 1.72 16.54 10.10
N ILE A 232 2.56 15.49 10.23
CA ILE A 232 3.70 15.53 11.17
C ILE A 232 4.71 16.61 10.77
N ARG A 233 4.87 16.91 9.47
CA ARG A 233 5.74 18.02 9.02
C ARG A 233 5.21 19.36 9.49
N ARG A 234 3.89 19.64 9.35
CA ARG A 234 3.27 20.87 9.88
C ARG A 234 3.45 20.99 11.38
N GLU A 235 3.21 19.92 12.12
CA GLU A 235 3.40 19.91 13.58
C GLU A 235 4.86 20.18 13.97
N TYR A 236 5.80 19.46 13.34
CA TYR A 236 7.22 19.57 13.67
C TYR A 236 7.84 20.93 13.33
N PHE A 237 7.48 21.52 12.18
CA PHE A 237 8.04 22.79 11.71
C PHE A 237 7.25 24.01 12.21
N GLY A 238 6.03 23.82 12.74
CA GLY A 238 5.14 24.90 13.15
C GLY A 238 4.59 25.73 11.98
N GLU A 239 4.76 25.26 10.75
CA GLU A 239 4.33 25.94 9.51
C GLU A 239 4.00 24.91 8.42
N ASP A 240 3.23 25.32 7.41
CA ASP A 240 3.04 24.50 6.22
C ASP A 240 4.33 24.50 5.38
N ARG A 241 5.01 23.36 5.40
CA ARG A 241 6.29 23.15 4.71
C ARG A 241 6.16 21.98 3.74
N PRO A 242 5.75 22.24 2.49
CA PRO A 242 5.49 21.19 1.52
C PRO A 242 6.74 20.33 1.22
N LEU A 243 6.51 19.15 0.69
CA LEU A 243 7.58 18.28 0.22
C LEU A 243 8.28 18.92 -1.00
N SER A 244 9.60 18.85 -1.02
CA SER A 244 10.41 19.27 -2.16
C SER A 244 11.37 18.13 -2.53
N PRO A 245 11.19 17.53 -3.71
CA PRO A 245 10.09 17.73 -4.68
C PRO A 245 8.74 17.24 -4.15
N PRO A 246 7.62 17.66 -4.78
CA PRO A 246 6.29 17.16 -4.41
C PRO A 246 6.08 15.70 -4.82
N ALA A 247 5.19 14.99 -4.14
CA ALA A 247 4.83 13.60 -4.43
C ALA A 247 3.83 13.48 -5.61
N LYS A 248 4.17 14.02 -6.78
CA LYS A 248 3.30 14.10 -7.97
C LYS A 248 2.75 12.75 -8.42
N HIS A 249 3.55 11.70 -8.29
CA HIS A 249 3.21 10.36 -8.77
C HIS A 249 1.92 9.80 -8.17
N ILE A 250 1.52 10.22 -6.96
CA ILE A 250 0.29 9.74 -6.32
C ILE A 250 -0.94 10.31 -7.05
N ALA A 251 -0.99 11.62 -7.25
CA ALA A 251 -2.10 12.27 -7.98
C ALA A 251 -2.15 11.83 -9.46
N ILE A 252 -0.99 11.65 -10.08
CA ILE A 252 -0.89 11.21 -11.48
C ILE A 252 -1.29 9.74 -11.63
N ALA A 253 -1.02 8.89 -10.64
CA ALA A 253 -1.49 7.51 -10.62
C ALA A 253 -3.03 7.42 -10.63
N ASP A 254 -3.73 8.35 -9.98
CA ASP A 254 -5.19 8.48 -10.03
C ASP A 254 -5.63 9.05 -11.40
N THR A 255 -5.19 10.27 -11.72
CA THR A 255 -5.79 11.07 -12.80
C THR A 255 -5.38 10.65 -14.21
N LYS A 256 -4.15 10.14 -14.40
CA LYS A 256 -3.62 9.73 -15.71
C LYS A 256 -3.67 8.22 -15.91
N TYR A 257 -3.29 7.46 -14.89
CA TYR A 257 -3.15 6.00 -15.02
C TYR A 257 -4.36 5.22 -14.50
N HIS A 258 -5.28 5.88 -13.79
CA HIS A 258 -6.47 5.24 -13.21
C HIS A 258 -6.16 3.97 -12.40
N LEU A 259 -4.99 3.99 -11.73
CA LEU A 259 -4.51 2.86 -10.93
C LEU A 259 -5.31 2.70 -9.63
N GLY A 260 -5.86 3.78 -9.11
CA GLY A 260 -6.61 3.85 -7.87
C GLY A 260 -7.08 5.28 -7.61
N THR A 261 -7.41 5.64 -6.36
CA THR A 261 -7.87 6.99 -6.03
C THR A 261 -7.01 7.69 -4.99
N ALA A 262 -6.64 8.95 -5.27
CA ALA A 262 -6.01 9.86 -4.30
C ALA A 262 -7.04 10.78 -3.61
N ASP A 263 -8.30 10.77 -4.06
CA ASP A 263 -9.38 11.60 -3.53
C ASP A 263 -9.83 11.11 -2.15
N PRO A 264 -9.62 11.88 -1.06
CA PRO A 264 -10.01 11.47 0.28
C PRO A 264 -11.52 11.20 0.42
N ALA A 265 -12.37 11.84 -0.40
CA ALA A 265 -13.80 11.60 -0.39
C ALA A 265 -14.20 10.22 -0.94
N LYS A 266 -13.27 9.52 -1.63
CA LYS A 266 -13.44 8.16 -2.16
C LYS A 266 -12.68 7.11 -1.37
N ILE A 267 -12.08 7.48 -0.23
CA ILE A 267 -11.32 6.58 0.63
C ILE A 267 -12.10 6.33 1.92
N GLU A 268 -12.46 5.07 2.17
CA GLU A 268 -12.98 4.60 3.44
C GLU A 268 -11.81 4.24 4.35
N LEU A 269 -11.47 5.12 5.30
CA LEU A 269 -10.41 4.86 6.27
C LEU A 269 -10.98 4.22 7.53
N ILE A 270 -10.51 3.01 7.85
CA ILE A 270 -10.83 2.29 9.09
C ILE A 270 -9.60 2.30 9.98
N LYS A 271 -9.75 2.79 11.21
CA LYS A 271 -8.68 2.85 12.21
C LYS A 271 -8.85 1.72 13.21
N LEU A 272 -7.74 1.02 13.51
CA LEU A 272 -7.65 -0.06 14.50
C LEU A 272 -6.56 0.26 15.51
N GLY A 273 -6.82 -0.07 16.77
CA GLY A 273 -5.90 0.20 17.87
C GLY A 273 -6.02 1.63 18.40
N PHE A 274 -4.89 2.24 18.80
CA PHE A 274 -4.92 3.58 19.40
C PHE A 274 -4.96 4.70 18.34
N ASP A 275 -5.68 5.77 18.63
CA ASP A 275 -5.92 6.86 17.67
C ASP A 275 -5.12 8.15 17.95
N GLU A 276 -4.58 8.30 19.16
CA GLU A 276 -3.78 9.49 19.51
C GLU A 276 -2.62 9.70 18.53
N GLY A 277 -2.52 10.91 17.95
CA GLY A 277 -1.51 11.25 16.96
C GLY A 277 -1.62 10.46 15.65
N SER A 278 -2.82 10.03 15.24
CA SER A 278 -3.03 9.32 13.96
C SER A 278 -2.87 10.23 12.74
N PHE A 279 -3.13 11.53 12.91
CA PHE A 279 -3.04 12.58 11.86
C PHE A 279 -4.01 12.44 10.69
N VAL A 280 -4.92 11.47 10.68
CA VAL A 280 -5.92 11.21 9.63
C VAL A 280 -7.27 10.81 10.21
#